data_3ce7668af782bfb1cfe831f36c932679
#
_entry.id   3ce7668af782bfb1cfe831f36c932679
#
_cell.length_a   1.000
_cell.length_b   1.000
_cell.length_c   1.000
_cell.angle_alpha   90.00
_cell.angle_beta   90.00
_cell.angle_gamma   90.00
#
_symmetry.space_group_name_H-M   'P 1'
#
loop_
_entity.id
_entity.type
_entity.pdbx_description
1 polymer ?
#
loop_
_entity_poly.entity_id
_entity_poly.type
_entity_poly.pdbx_seq_one_letter_code
_entity_poly.pdbx_strand_id
1 'polypeptide(L)'
;MNVRRQFLLSLLAASLFPQWGGAQELPTDVRQEIGKFLDTTARKEVSVGRISIDSVAVEGNTLQLFANMNCAYIPFREDNVAEIYQGVSALLPAEFTKYKLQIRTNKRSIEELVPQVLRSKKDKKTKTFNPVASKPLVTDISAPYTPTNGLQNRHIALWQSHGWYYESKLDRWEWQRARIFQTVEDLYTQSYVLPFLVPMLENAGANVLLPRERDCQTAEVIVDNDGSLSGHGGQGSLYLDVKSRKARWEQTSRPGFAQRKRIYQDNENPFLSGTARFTKTEKKKDKAFAEWVPDIPETGEYAVYVSYQTLPGSVSDAKYLVFHNGGVTEFKVNQQIGGGTWVYLGTFTFDKGRNDYGMVVLSNESKEKGVVCADAVRFGGGMGNIARGGQTSGLPRYLEGARYFAQWAGMPYPVYGGYEGKNDMNDDINVRSRTVNYLAGKSLFNPTEEGLGIPFEMSMALHSDAGFSKEDEIIGTLGIYTTNFNNGRLHAGTDRHASRDLSDILLTQLQRDIRSTFNVDWTRRSLWNRNYSETRLPAVPSTIVELLSHQNFADMRLGHDPNFKFTVGRALYKAILQYICSQHG
;
A
#
# COMPACT_ATOMS: atom_id res chain seq x y z
N MET A 1 -53.33 -23.19 -32.97
CA MET A 1 -53.49 -24.49 -33.66
C MET A 1 -52.09 -25.11 -33.79
N ASN A 2 -51.98 -26.33 -33.24
CA ASN A 2 -50.93 -27.37 -33.40
C ASN A 2 -49.48 -27.02 -32.99
N VAL A 3 -48.99 -27.45 -31.85
CA VAL A 3 -48.76 -28.73 -31.19
C VAL A 3 -48.06 -29.76 -32.09
N ARG A 4 -46.81 -30.08 -31.76
CA ARG A 4 -46.23 -31.43 -31.56
C ARG A 4 -44.72 -31.42 -31.72
N ARG A 5 -44.00 -31.71 -30.57
CA ARG A 5 -43.32 -32.98 -30.31
C ARG A 5 -42.09 -33.27 -31.20
N GLN A 6 -40.92 -33.18 -30.62
CA GLN A 6 -39.78 -34.11 -30.87
C GLN A 6 -38.96 -34.17 -29.57
N PHE A 7 -39.09 -35.23 -28.85
CA PHE A 7 -38.31 -36.44 -28.72
C PHE A 7 -36.90 -36.25 -28.17
N LEU A 8 -36.78 -36.70 -26.91
CA LEU A 8 -35.56 -37.02 -26.21
C LEU A 8 -34.70 -37.99 -27.07
N LEU A 9 -33.44 -37.65 -27.22
CA LEU A 9 -32.37 -38.60 -27.43
C LEU A 9 -31.36 -38.41 -26.31
N SER A 10 -31.48 -39.24 -25.29
CA SER A 10 -30.52 -39.49 -24.26
C SER A 10 -29.31 -40.21 -24.87
N LEU A 11 -28.25 -39.46 -25.16
CA LEU A 11 -26.93 -40.05 -25.38
C LEU A 11 -26.28 -40.26 -24.01
N LEU A 12 -26.26 -41.50 -23.55
CA LEU A 12 -25.35 -41.98 -22.52
C LEU A 12 -23.91 -41.77 -23.05
N ALA A 13 -23.29 -40.69 -22.71
CA ALA A 13 -21.84 -40.58 -22.71
C ALA A 13 -21.35 -41.36 -21.49
N ALA A 14 -21.01 -42.64 -21.69
CA ALA A 14 -20.21 -43.35 -20.71
C ALA A 14 -18.89 -42.62 -20.56
N SER A 15 -18.77 -41.79 -19.51
CA SER A 15 -17.51 -41.26 -19.06
C SER A 15 -16.62 -42.42 -18.64
N LEU A 16 -15.68 -42.77 -19.49
CA LEU A 16 -14.51 -43.56 -19.14
C LEU A 16 -13.73 -42.78 -18.08
N PHE A 17 -14.15 -42.90 -16.84
CA PHE A 17 -13.26 -42.64 -15.73
C PHE A 17 -12.20 -43.75 -15.78
N PRO A 18 -10.89 -43.41 -15.83
CA PRO A 18 -9.88 -44.41 -15.62
C PRO A 18 -10.18 -45.06 -14.26
N GLN A 19 -10.34 -46.36 -14.22
CA GLN A 19 -10.38 -47.12 -12.98
C GLN A 19 -9.04 -46.89 -12.29
N TRP A 20 -9.08 -46.04 -11.26
CA TRP A 20 -7.96 -45.83 -10.33
C TRP A 20 -7.81 -47.19 -9.64
N GLY A 21 -6.70 -47.88 -9.90
CA GLY A 21 -6.31 -49.06 -9.15
C GLY A 21 -6.39 -48.75 -7.67
N GLY A 22 -6.92 -49.66 -6.88
CA GLY A 22 -7.35 -49.52 -5.50
C GLY A 22 -6.47 -48.52 -4.72
N ALA A 23 -7.01 -47.35 -4.45
CA ALA A 23 -6.32 -46.33 -3.69
C ALA A 23 -6.11 -46.89 -2.28
N GLN A 24 -4.88 -47.19 -1.94
CA GLN A 24 -4.49 -47.58 -0.59
C GLN A 24 -4.78 -46.34 0.31
N GLU A 25 -5.92 -46.37 1.00
CA GLU A 25 -6.31 -45.25 1.88
C GLU A 25 -5.45 -45.25 3.12
N LEU A 26 -4.85 -44.10 3.44
CA LEU A 26 -4.14 -43.94 4.71
C LEU A 26 -5.17 -44.08 5.85
N PRO A 27 -4.92 -44.97 6.86
CA PRO A 27 -5.83 -45.17 7.98
C PRO A 27 -6.23 -43.87 8.69
N THR A 28 -7.46 -43.81 9.16
CA THR A 28 -8.02 -42.59 9.78
C THR A 28 -7.28 -42.19 11.07
N ASP A 29 -6.87 -43.15 11.88
CA ASP A 29 -6.06 -42.96 13.09
C ASP A 29 -4.68 -42.37 12.75
N VAL A 30 -4.02 -42.87 11.70
CA VAL A 30 -2.75 -42.32 11.24
C VAL A 30 -2.91 -40.86 10.75
N ARG A 31 -3.99 -40.56 10.00
CA ARG A 31 -4.27 -39.16 9.59
C ARG A 31 -4.48 -38.25 10.81
N GLN A 32 -5.16 -38.76 11.85
CA GLN A 32 -5.37 -38.00 13.09
C GLN A 32 -4.06 -37.78 13.86
N GLU A 33 -3.19 -38.77 13.91
CA GLU A 33 -1.86 -38.65 14.55
C GLU A 33 -0.97 -37.65 13.81
N ILE A 34 -0.93 -37.70 12.48
CA ILE A 34 -0.23 -36.71 11.66
C ILE A 34 -0.78 -35.31 11.91
N GLY A 35 -2.12 -35.15 11.95
CA GLY A 35 -2.74 -33.86 12.28
C GLY A 35 -2.35 -33.33 13.65
N LYS A 36 -2.31 -34.17 14.67
CA LYS A 36 -1.85 -33.82 16.04
C LYS A 36 -0.37 -33.41 16.05
N PHE A 37 0.47 -34.16 15.35
CA PHE A 37 1.90 -33.83 15.24
C PHE A 37 2.11 -32.47 14.59
N LEU A 38 1.44 -32.19 13.48
CA LEU A 38 1.50 -30.88 12.79
C LEU A 38 0.96 -29.76 13.69
N ASP A 39 -0.13 -29.99 14.40
CA ASP A 39 -0.71 -29.03 15.35
C ASP A 39 0.26 -28.70 16.49
N THR A 40 0.90 -29.71 17.06
CA THR A 40 1.91 -29.56 18.14
C THR A 40 3.14 -28.79 17.64
N THR A 41 3.62 -29.13 16.44
CA THR A 41 4.77 -28.44 15.84
C THR A 41 4.44 -26.98 15.53
N ALA A 42 3.25 -26.71 14.97
CA ALA A 42 2.83 -25.35 14.65
C ALA A 42 2.76 -24.45 15.92
N ARG A 43 2.22 -24.96 17.01
CA ARG A 43 2.03 -24.20 18.26
C ARG A 43 3.31 -23.77 18.96
N LYS A 44 4.46 -24.29 18.56
CA LYS A 44 5.77 -23.79 19.04
C LYS A 44 6.07 -22.38 18.54
N GLU A 45 5.51 -21.98 17.39
CA GLU A 45 5.86 -20.74 16.69
C GLU A 45 4.68 -19.79 16.46
N VAL A 46 3.47 -20.34 16.34
CA VAL A 46 2.29 -19.58 15.91
C VAL A 46 1.01 -20.07 16.57
N SER A 47 0.11 -19.16 16.91
CA SER A 47 -1.24 -19.49 17.34
C SER A 47 -2.11 -19.80 16.11
N VAL A 48 -2.45 -21.07 15.92
CA VAL A 48 -3.29 -21.55 14.80
C VAL A 48 -4.45 -22.41 15.30
N GLY A 49 -5.50 -22.50 14.48
CA GLY A 49 -6.57 -23.46 14.67
C GLY A 49 -6.09 -24.91 14.40
N ARG A 50 -6.93 -25.89 14.74
CA ARG A 50 -6.62 -27.32 14.57
C ARG A 50 -6.20 -27.63 13.14
N ILE A 51 -5.07 -28.33 12.97
CA ILE A 51 -4.59 -28.85 11.69
C ILE A 51 -5.13 -30.27 11.48
N SER A 52 -5.60 -30.57 10.26
CA SER A 52 -6.09 -31.88 9.85
C SER A 52 -5.55 -32.25 8.47
N ILE A 53 -5.47 -33.54 8.20
CA ILE A 53 -5.26 -34.07 6.85
C ILE A 53 -6.62 -34.32 6.21
N ASP A 54 -6.99 -33.47 5.26
CA ASP A 54 -8.31 -33.47 4.63
C ASP A 54 -8.42 -34.59 3.59
N SER A 55 -7.33 -34.85 2.85
CA SER A 55 -7.29 -35.94 1.84
C SER A 55 -5.88 -36.45 1.61
N VAL A 56 -5.78 -37.60 0.98
CA VAL A 56 -4.53 -38.28 0.63
C VAL A 56 -4.64 -38.74 -0.82
N ALA A 57 -3.56 -38.61 -1.58
CA ALA A 57 -3.48 -39.15 -2.95
C ALA A 57 -2.09 -39.75 -3.18
N VAL A 58 -2.06 -40.79 -4.02
CA VAL A 58 -0.82 -41.35 -4.55
C VAL A 58 -0.76 -41.05 -6.05
N GLU A 59 0.26 -40.29 -6.44
CA GLU A 59 0.48 -39.91 -7.84
C GLU A 59 1.88 -40.39 -8.27
N GLY A 60 1.92 -41.40 -9.09
CA GLY A 60 3.16 -42.09 -9.47
C GLY A 60 3.89 -42.65 -8.25
N ASN A 61 5.08 -42.15 -7.96
CA ASN A 61 5.90 -42.52 -6.78
C ASN A 61 5.78 -41.53 -5.62
N THR A 62 4.75 -40.68 -5.61
CA THR A 62 4.59 -39.63 -4.59
C THR A 62 3.31 -39.83 -3.80
N LEU A 63 3.43 -39.87 -2.46
CA LEU A 63 2.33 -39.79 -1.51
C LEU A 63 2.07 -38.34 -1.18
N GLN A 64 0.92 -37.81 -1.55
CA GLN A 64 0.51 -36.44 -1.28
C GLN A 64 -0.46 -36.41 -0.10
N LEU A 65 -0.12 -35.68 0.95
CA LEU A 65 -0.99 -35.37 2.09
C LEU A 65 -1.50 -33.93 1.96
N PHE A 66 -2.81 -33.77 1.85
CA PHE A 66 -3.43 -32.45 1.76
C PHE A 66 -3.92 -32.01 3.14
N ALA A 67 -3.18 -31.09 3.75
CA ALA A 67 -3.56 -30.51 5.02
C ALA A 67 -4.48 -29.29 4.82
N ASN A 68 -5.35 -29.04 5.81
CA ASN A 68 -6.26 -27.90 5.82
C ASN A 68 -5.52 -26.55 5.80
N MET A 69 -6.29 -25.46 5.65
CA MET A 69 -5.73 -24.11 5.54
C MET A 69 -4.96 -23.66 6.79
N ASN A 70 -5.27 -24.19 7.98
CA ASN A 70 -4.53 -23.85 9.20
C ASN A 70 -3.05 -24.25 9.11
N CYS A 71 -2.72 -25.31 8.39
CA CYS A 71 -1.34 -25.69 8.10
C CYS A 71 -0.60 -24.61 7.30
N ALA A 72 -1.26 -23.92 6.35
CA ALA A 72 -0.64 -22.84 5.58
C ALA A 72 -0.27 -21.60 6.42
N TYR A 73 -0.77 -21.50 7.64
CA TYR A 73 -0.50 -20.39 8.56
C TYR A 73 0.80 -20.56 9.34
N ILE A 74 1.42 -21.73 9.27
CA ILE A 74 2.75 -21.98 9.84
C ILE A 74 3.78 -21.09 9.10
N PRO A 75 4.69 -20.42 9.84
CA PRO A 75 5.82 -19.71 9.25
C PRO A 75 6.89 -20.71 8.81
N PHE A 76 6.71 -21.28 7.62
CA PHE A 76 7.63 -22.30 7.10
C PHE A 76 9.05 -21.77 6.90
N ARG A 77 10.04 -22.56 7.36
CA ARG A 77 11.47 -22.39 7.20
C ARG A 77 12.08 -23.72 6.76
N GLU A 78 13.27 -23.70 6.20
CA GLU A 78 13.90 -24.94 5.71
C GLU A 78 14.09 -25.98 6.83
N ASP A 79 14.43 -25.53 8.04
CA ASP A 79 14.62 -26.38 9.22
C ASP A 79 13.30 -27.00 9.73
N ASN A 80 12.25 -26.19 9.92
CA ASN A 80 10.97 -26.74 10.40
C ASN A 80 10.25 -27.58 9.33
N VAL A 81 10.45 -27.29 8.04
CA VAL A 81 10.01 -28.14 6.95
C VAL A 81 10.67 -29.52 7.02
N ALA A 82 11.99 -29.58 7.25
CA ALA A 82 12.71 -30.82 7.42
C ALA A 82 12.24 -31.62 8.64
N GLU A 83 12.03 -30.95 9.80
CA GLU A 83 11.45 -31.56 11.01
C GLU A 83 10.07 -32.16 10.73
N ILE A 84 9.21 -31.39 10.04
CA ILE A 84 7.86 -31.84 9.67
C ILE A 84 7.90 -33.09 8.78
N TYR A 85 8.72 -33.10 7.73
CA TYR A 85 8.86 -34.26 6.85
C TYR A 85 9.38 -35.49 7.60
N GLN A 86 10.37 -35.32 8.46
CA GLN A 86 10.92 -36.40 9.29
C GLN A 86 9.88 -36.97 10.24
N GLY A 87 9.16 -36.11 10.98
CA GLY A 87 8.17 -36.53 11.95
C GLY A 87 6.96 -37.22 11.29
N VAL A 88 6.45 -36.67 10.18
CA VAL A 88 5.35 -37.28 9.45
C VAL A 88 5.78 -38.62 8.82
N SER A 89 7.00 -38.72 8.28
CA SER A 89 7.50 -39.99 7.72
C SER A 89 7.57 -41.10 8.77
N ALA A 90 7.91 -40.77 10.02
CA ALA A 90 7.97 -41.73 11.11
C ALA A 90 6.59 -42.26 11.55
N LEU A 91 5.51 -41.55 11.25
CA LEU A 91 4.11 -41.95 11.53
C LEU A 91 3.48 -42.77 10.41
N LEU A 92 4.12 -42.87 9.24
CA LEU A 92 3.56 -43.60 8.10
C LEU A 92 3.68 -45.13 8.28
N PRO A 93 2.62 -45.91 7.97
CA PRO A 93 2.72 -47.37 7.89
C PRO A 93 3.75 -47.83 6.87
N ALA A 94 4.35 -49.01 7.08
CA ALA A 94 5.43 -49.54 6.27
C ALA A 94 5.14 -49.58 4.77
N GLU A 95 3.88 -49.87 4.37
CA GLU A 95 3.44 -49.91 2.97
C GLU A 95 3.51 -48.56 2.26
N PHE A 96 3.52 -47.43 2.99
CA PHE A 96 3.59 -46.08 2.43
C PHE A 96 5.02 -45.52 2.39
N THR A 97 5.98 -46.12 3.10
CA THR A 97 7.37 -45.65 3.16
C THR A 97 8.13 -45.74 1.83
N LYS A 98 7.62 -46.55 0.88
CA LYS A 98 8.15 -46.64 -0.49
C LYS A 98 7.90 -45.41 -1.36
N TYR A 99 6.95 -44.55 -0.97
CA TYR A 99 6.60 -43.34 -1.71
C TYR A 99 7.41 -42.14 -1.23
N LYS A 100 7.70 -41.22 -2.15
CA LYS A 100 8.21 -39.89 -1.79
C LYS A 100 7.07 -39.10 -1.15
N LEU A 101 7.21 -38.72 0.12
CA LEU A 101 6.23 -37.92 0.82
C LEU A 101 6.21 -36.47 0.31
N GLN A 102 5.03 -35.93 0.09
CA GLN A 102 4.78 -34.50 -0.16
C GLN A 102 3.59 -34.02 0.67
N ILE A 103 3.81 -33.00 1.50
CA ILE A 103 2.76 -32.37 2.30
C ILE A 103 2.33 -31.08 1.62
N ARG A 104 1.05 -30.91 1.39
CA ARG A 104 0.47 -29.79 0.64
C ARG A 104 -0.58 -29.06 1.45
N THR A 105 -0.62 -27.75 1.31
CA THR A 105 -1.65 -26.87 1.87
C THR A 105 -1.75 -25.61 1.03
N ASN A 106 -2.90 -24.93 0.99
CA ASN A 106 -3.10 -23.73 0.19
C ASN A 106 -2.59 -23.87 -1.27
N LYS A 107 -2.82 -25.03 -1.90
CA LYS A 107 -2.42 -25.36 -3.28
C LYS A 107 -0.90 -25.43 -3.52
N ARG A 108 -0.08 -25.45 -2.49
CA ARG A 108 1.38 -25.52 -2.53
C ARG A 108 1.91 -26.65 -1.66
N SER A 109 3.08 -27.16 -1.97
CA SER A 109 3.82 -27.96 -1.00
C SER A 109 4.39 -27.06 0.10
N ILE A 110 4.66 -27.61 1.29
CA ILE A 110 5.11 -26.79 2.42
C ILE A 110 6.47 -26.15 2.20
N GLU A 111 7.35 -26.77 1.45
CA GLU A 111 8.65 -26.21 1.04
C GLU A 111 8.49 -25.02 0.07
N GLU A 112 7.44 -25.00 -0.77
CA GLU A 112 7.13 -23.87 -1.62
C GLU A 112 6.57 -22.66 -0.83
N LEU A 113 6.12 -22.89 0.41
CA LEU A 113 5.63 -21.84 1.31
C LEU A 113 6.73 -21.23 2.19
N VAL A 114 7.96 -21.71 2.12
CA VAL A 114 9.11 -20.97 2.68
C VAL A 114 9.32 -19.71 1.86
N PRO A 115 9.29 -18.49 2.45
CA PRO A 115 9.54 -17.27 1.70
C PRO A 115 10.87 -17.32 0.96
N GLN A 116 10.89 -16.88 -0.29
CA GLN A 116 12.07 -17.01 -1.15
C GLN A 116 13.32 -16.37 -0.57
N VAL A 117 13.17 -15.24 0.11
CA VAL A 117 14.27 -14.52 0.77
C VAL A 117 14.95 -15.33 1.88
N LEU A 118 14.21 -16.30 2.46
CA LEU A 118 14.65 -17.14 3.57
C LEU A 118 15.13 -18.53 3.13
N ARG A 119 15.19 -18.80 1.81
CA ARG A 119 15.71 -20.06 1.28
C ARG A 119 17.21 -19.98 1.08
N SER A 120 17.93 -21.07 1.40
CA SER A 120 19.36 -21.21 1.17
C SER A 120 19.72 -21.23 -0.32
N LYS A 121 18.87 -21.86 -1.16
CA LYS A 121 19.01 -21.86 -2.62
C LYS A 121 17.97 -20.90 -3.22
N LYS A 122 18.45 -19.80 -3.79
CA LYS A 122 17.60 -18.85 -4.49
C LYS A 122 17.16 -19.42 -5.84
N ASP A 123 15.88 -19.66 -6.01
CA ASP A 123 15.32 -20.05 -7.30
C ASP A 123 15.04 -18.82 -8.16
N LYS A 124 15.83 -18.66 -9.23
CA LYS A 124 15.69 -17.54 -10.17
C LYS A 124 14.33 -17.51 -10.89
N LYS A 125 13.64 -18.67 -10.99
CA LYS A 125 12.34 -18.78 -11.67
C LYS A 125 11.16 -18.25 -10.84
N THR A 126 11.34 -18.12 -9.53
CA THR A 126 10.28 -17.67 -8.60
C THR A 126 10.41 -16.21 -8.21
N LYS A 127 11.28 -15.42 -8.84
CA LYS A 127 11.33 -13.97 -8.63
C LYS A 127 9.97 -13.37 -8.93
N THR A 128 9.44 -12.65 -7.96
CA THR A 128 8.10 -12.06 -8.00
C THR A 128 8.02 -10.92 -9.01
N PHE A 129 9.14 -10.22 -9.24
CA PHE A 129 9.25 -9.10 -10.15
C PHE A 129 10.38 -9.32 -11.16
N ASN A 130 10.14 -8.88 -12.38
CA ASN A 130 11.23 -8.72 -13.33
C ASN A 130 11.94 -7.40 -12.98
N PRO A 131 13.25 -7.38 -12.68
CA PRO A 131 13.95 -6.18 -12.25
C PRO A 131 14.19 -5.22 -13.42
N VAL A 132 13.11 -4.64 -13.93
CA VAL A 132 13.23 -3.50 -14.86
C VAL A 132 13.44 -2.26 -14.00
N ALA A 133 14.56 -1.57 -14.21
CA ALA A 133 14.82 -0.31 -13.56
C ALA A 133 13.78 0.72 -14.03
N SER A 134 12.76 0.97 -13.22
CA SER A 134 11.82 2.06 -13.44
C SER A 134 12.45 3.37 -12.97
N LYS A 135 12.24 4.45 -13.73
CA LYS A 135 12.60 5.79 -13.25
C LYS A 135 11.65 6.17 -12.11
N PRO A 136 12.16 6.66 -10.97
CA PRO A 136 11.31 7.02 -9.84
C PRO A 136 10.40 8.20 -10.14
N LEU A 137 9.32 8.34 -9.39
CA LEU A 137 8.43 9.49 -9.46
C LEU A 137 9.15 10.74 -8.98
N VAL A 138 9.81 10.68 -7.84
CA VAL A 138 10.58 11.78 -7.25
C VAL A 138 11.95 11.28 -6.82
N THR A 139 12.98 12.11 -7.06
CA THR A 139 14.34 11.91 -6.53
C THR A 139 14.80 13.20 -5.89
N ASP A 140 15.12 13.17 -4.60
CA ASP A 140 15.85 14.24 -3.93
C ASP A 140 17.33 14.18 -4.37
N ILE A 141 17.78 15.19 -5.09
CA ILE A 141 19.17 15.29 -5.58
C ILE A 141 20.06 16.13 -4.67
N SER A 142 19.49 16.76 -3.64
CA SER A 142 20.20 17.48 -2.59
C SER A 142 20.49 16.60 -1.37
N ALA A 143 19.96 15.38 -1.33
CA ALA A 143 20.23 14.45 -0.24
C ALA A 143 21.75 14.28 -0.06
N PRO A 144 22.26 14.35 1.19
CA PRO A 144 23.71 14.32 1.45
C PRO A 144 24.34 12.96 1.15
N TYR A 145 23.53 11.96 0.90
CA TYR A 145 23.95 10.60 0.54
C TYR A 145 22.95 9.93 -0.38
N THR A 146 23.42 8.97 -1.16
CA THR A 146 22.56 8.10 -1.98
C THR A 146 22.54 6.72 -1.33
N PRO A 147 21.38 6.19 -0.88
CA PRO A 147 21.28 4.85 -0.34
C PRO A 147 21.59 3.80 -1.41
N THR A 148 22.76 3.15 -1.35
CA THR A 148 23.21 2.20 -2.40
C THR A 148 22.60 0.81 -2.25
N ASN A 149 22.32 0.37 -1.02
CA ASN A 149 21.71 -0.93 -0.71
C ASN A 149 20.38 -0.78 0.04
N GLY A 150 19.64 0.29 -0.26
CA GLY A 150 18.37 0.62 0.37
C GLY A 150 17.18 0.43 -0.57
N LEU A 151 16.19 1.31 -0.37
CA LEU A 151 14.95 1.33 -1.14
C LEU A 151 14.97 2.38 -2.26
N GLN A 152 16.15 2.78 -2.71
CA GLN A 152 16.28 3.82 -3.73
C GLN A 152 15.46 3.48 -4.97
N ASN A 153 14.67 4.45 -5.43
CA ASN A 153 13.80 4.35 -6.60
C ASN A 153 12.64 3.33 -6.46
N ARG A 154 12.35 2.83 -5.25
CA ARG A 154 11.21 1.95 -4.99
C ARG A 154 9.96 2.73 -4.66
N HIS A 155 8.81 2.20 -5.04
CA HIS A 155 7.51 2.82 -4.77
C HIS A 155 6.70 1.91 -3.86
N ILE A 156 6.29 2.44 -2.73
CA ILE A 156 5.58 1.70 -1.69
C ILE A 156 4.30 2.43 -1.37
N ALA A 157 3.18 1.71 -1.35
CA ALA A 157 1.92 2.23 -0.87
C ALA A 157 1.68 1.76 0.56
N LEU A 158 1.41 2.71 1.46
CA LEU A 158 1.09 2.44 2.86
C LEU A 158 -0.15 3.20 3.25
N TRP A 159 -0.92 2.66 4.19
CA TRP A 159 -1.97 3.44 4.87
C TRP A 159 -2.14 3.02 6.32
N GLN A 160 -2.49 4.03 7.10
CA GLN A 160 -2.79 3.92 8.52
C GLN A 160 -4.31 3.77 8.70
N SER A 161 -4.79 2.53 8.77
CA SER A 161 -6.18 2.20 9.08
C SER A 161 -7.23 3.06 8.35
N HIS A 162 -8.23 3.53 9.08
CA HIS A 162 -9.36 4.34 8.60
C HIS A 162 -9.20 5.81 8.99
N GLY A 163 -10.28 6.59 8.83
CA GLY A 163 -10.34 7.99 9.25
C GLY A 163 -11.77 8.39 9.59
N TRP A 164 -11.94 9.67 9.92
CA TRP A 164 -13.23 10.28 10.15
C TRP A 164 -14.05 10.24 8.87
N TYR A 165 -15.27 9.72 8.93
CA TYR A 165 -16.12 9.54 7.77
C TYR A 165 -17.55 10.00 8.03
N TYR A 166 -18.29 10.24 6.95
CA TYR A 166 -19.70 10.57 7.02
C TYR A 166 -20.56 9.30 7.00
N GLU A 167 -21.31 9.09 8.10
CA GLU A 167 -22.28 7.99 8.18
C GLU A 167 -23.64 8.45 7.62
N SER A 168 -23.91 8.05 6.38
CA SER A 168 -25.09 8.48 5.62
C SER A 168 -26.42 8.12 6.29
N LYS A 169 -26.49 7.02 7.05
CA LYS A 169 -27.71 6.59 7.74
C LYS A 169 -28.03 7.42 8.97
N LEU A 170 -27.00 8.00 9.60
CA LEU A 170 -27.11 8.80 10.81
C LEU A 170 -26.97 10.29 10.53
N ASP A 171 -26.71 10.65 9.27
CA ASP A 171 -26.52 12.03 8.81
C ASP A 171 -25.50 12.79 9.68
N ARG A 172 -24.37 12.16 9.95
CA ARG A 172 -23.31 12.75 10.77
C ARG A 172 -21.93 12.24 10.41
N TRP A 173 -20.92 12.99 10.79
CA TRP A 173 -19.52 12.58 10.76
C TRP A 173 -19.15 11.84 12.04
N GLU A 174 -18.39 10.73 11.92
CA GLU A 174 -17.93 9.94 13.07
C GLU A 174 -16.66 9.13 12.77
N TRP A 175 -16.02 8.62 13.83
CA TRP A 175 -14.95 7.64 13.68
C TRP A 175 -15.52 6.28 13.27
N GLN A 176 -14.78 5.55 12.45
CA GLN A 176 -15.19 4.18 12.08
C GLN A 176 -15.13 3.21 13.26
N ARG A 177 -14.36 3.53 14.28
CA ARG A 177 -14.20 2.69 15.47
C ARG A 177 -14.52 3.43 16.75
N ALA A 178 -14.99 2.66 17.76
CA ALA A 178 -15.27 3.19 19.07
C ALA A 178 -13.99 3.67 19.78
N ARG A 179 -14.13 4.72 20.61
CA ARG A 179 -13.04 5.20 21.48
C ARG A 179 -12.86 4.25 22.65
N ILE A 180 -11.68 3.64 22.75
CA ILE A 180 -11.28 2.71 23.83
C ILE A 180 -9.86 3.09 24.26
N PHE A 181 -9.54 3.00 25.53
CA PHE A 181 -8.22 3.35 26.09
C PHE A 181 -7.69 4.72 25.60
N GLN A 182 -8.55 5.75 25.67
CA GLN A 182 -8.24 7.14 25.31
C GLN A 182 -8.00 7.41 23.82
N THR A 183 -8.09 6.41 22.95
CA THR A 183 -7.87 6.56 21.51
C THR A 183 -8.94 5.87 20.66
N VAL A 184 -8.85 6.03 19.37
CA VAL A 184 -9.56 5.25 18.35
C VAL A 184 -8.52 4.65 17.40
N GLU A 185 -8.84 3.52 16.79
CA GLU A 185 -7.95 2.88 15.80
C GLU A 185 -7.53 3.85 14.70
N ASP A 186 -8.48 4.66 14.24
CA ASP A 186 -8.32 5.67 13.19
C ASP A 186 -7.21 6.70 13.45
N LEU A 187 -6.94 7.02 14.69
CA LEU A 187 -5.86 7.91 15.14
C LEU A 187 -4.61 7.14 15.56
N TYR A 188 -4.83 6.00 16.20
CA TYR A 188 -3.78 5.24 16.85
C TYR A 188 -2.73 4.76 15.85
N THR A 189 -3.15 4.16 14.74
CA THR A 189 -2.25 3.62 13.71
C THR A 189 -1.41 4.70 13.04
N GLN A 190 -1.90 5.94 12.93
CA GLN A 190 -1.12 7.08 12.43
C GLN A 190 0.15 7.31 13.22
N SER A 191 0.10 7.12 14.55
CA SER A 191 1.22 7.38 15.46
C SER A 191 2.40 6.41 15.28
N TYR A 192 2.25 5.36 14.50
CA TYR A 192 3.32 4.46 14.07
C TYR A 192 3.81 4.78 12.66
N VAL A 193 2.87 5.05 11.75
CA VAL A 193 3.15 5.17 10.32
C VAL A 193 3.80 6.51 10.01
N LEU A 194 3.17 7.64 10.38
CA LEU A 194 3.62 8.96 9.96
C LEU A 194 4.94 9.39 10.62
N PRO A 195 5.14 9.27 11.96
CA PRO A 195 6.37 9.76 12.58
C PRO A 195 7.56 8.78 12.50
N PHE A 196 7.34 7.49 12.24
CA PHE A 196 8.41 6.49 12.29
C PHE A 196 8.59 5.73 10.99
N LEU A 197 7.57 4.99 10.52
CA LEU A 197 7.75 4.09 9.38
C LEU A 197 8.03 4.85 8.08
N VAL A 198 7.23 5.86 7.76
CA VAL A 198 7.36 6.63 6.52
C VAL A 198 8.72 7.32 6.43
N PRO A 199 9.20 8.07 7.44
CA PRO A 199 10.54 8.67 7.39
C PRO A 199 11.68 7.66 7.23
N MET A 200 11.57 6.47 7.87
CA MET A 200 12.59 5.43 7.72
C MET A 200 12.67 4.89 6.29
N LEU A 201 11.52 4.69 5.64
CA LEU A 201 11.45 4.23 4.25
C LEU A 201 11.96 5.29 3.27
N GLU A 202 11.56 6.55 3.46
CA GLU A 202 11.98 7.68 2.61
C GLU A 202 13.47 7.98 2.76
N ASN A 203 14.00 7.93 3.98
CA ASN A 203 15.45 8.06 4.22
C ASN A 203 16.25 6.90 3.60
N ALA A 204 15.65 5.74 3.39
CA ALA A 204 16.24 4.65 2.64
C ALA A 204 16.08 4.78 1.12
N GLY A 205 15.45 5.86 0.64
CA GLY A 205 15.31 6.21 -0.78
C GLY A 205 13.99 5.81 -1.44
N ALA A 206 13.00 5.34 -0.67
CA ALA A 206 11.70 4.97 -1.21
C ALA A 206 10.85 6.20 -1.54
N ASN A 207 10.01 6.08 -2.58
CA ASN A 207 8.86 6.93 -2.80
C ASN A 207 7.66 6.30 -2.07
N VAL A 208 7.23 6.90 -0.96
CA VAL A 208 6.13 6.39 -0.14
C VAL A 208 4.87 7.20 -0.43
N LEU A 209 3.83 6.53 -0.90
CA LEU A 209 2.53 7.14 -1.18
C LEU A 209 1.49 6.63 -0.18
N LEU A 210 0.69 7.59 0.32
CA LEU A 210 -0.40 7.32 1.23
C LEU A 210 -1.71 7.75 0.57
N PRO A 211 -2.76 6.92 0.58
CA PRO A 211 -4.09 7.28 0.07
C PRO A 211 -4.87 8.20 1.04
N ARG A 212 -4.22 8.68 2.10
CA ARG A 212 -4.71 9.66 3.06
C ARG A 212 -3.73 10.82 3.16
N GLU A 213 -4.20 12.00 3.59
CA GLU A 213 -3.31 13.13 3.86
C GLU A 213 -2.26 12.75 4.92
N ARG A 214 -1.01 13.09 4.66
CA ARG A 214 0.13 12.81 5.55
C ARG A 214 0.53 14.00 6.42
N ASP A 215 0.21 15.22 5.99
CA ASP A 215 0.59 16.44 6.67
C ASP A 215 -0.40 16.80 7.77
N CYS A 216 0.10 16.94 8.99
CA CYS A 216 -0.69 17.34 10.15
C CYS A 216 -0.88 18.87 10.24
N GLN A 217 -0.28 19.65 9.35
CA GLN A 217 -0.46 21.10 9.27
C GLN A 217 -1.91 21.44 8.90
N THR A 218 -2.57 22.22 9.74
CA THR A 218 -3.97 22.63 9.54
C THR A 218 -4.13 23.78 8.56
N ALA A 219 -3.07 24.59 8.39
CA ALA A 219 -3.03 25.60 7.36
C ALA A 219 -2.72 24.97 6.00
N GLU A 220 -3.29 25.55 4.95
CA GLU A 220 -3.04 25.17 3.56
C GLU A 220 -2.91 26.41 2.70
N VAL A 221 -1.87 26.49 1.90
CA VAL A 221 -1.70 27.53 0.89
C VAL A 221 -1.53 26.85 -0.48
N ILE A 222 -2.35 27.24 -1.44
CA ILE A 222 -2.24 26.76 -2.81
C ILE A 222 -1.91 27.94 -3.72
N VAL A 223 -0.82 27.79 -4.47
CA VAL A 223 -0.42 28.74 -5.49
C VAL A 223 -0.62 28.07 -6.85
N ASP A 224 -1.40 28.70 -7.71
CA ASP A 224 -1.89 28.15 -8.94
C ASP A 224 -1.74 29.13 -10.11
N ASN A 225 -1.47 28.63 -11.31
CA ASN A 225 -1.38 29.45 -12.52
C ASN A 225 -2.71 30.11 -12.93
N ASP A 226 -3.85 29.59 -12.45
CA ASP A 226 -5.20 30.15 -12.66
C ASP A 226 -5.62 31.13 -11.55
N GLY A 227 -4.70 31.43 -10.60
CA GLY A 227 -4.92 32.30 -9.46
C GLY A 227 -5.39 31.53 -8.22
N SER A 228 -5.12 32.13 -7.05
CA SER A 228 -5.47 31.55 -5.75
C SER A 228 -6.78 32.14 -5.24
N LEU A 229 -7.56 31.35 -4.46
CA LEU A 229 -8.74 31.85 -3.78
C LEU A 229 -8.36 32.86 -2.68
N SER A 230 -9.02 34.01 -2.65
CA SER A 230 -8.88 34.99 -1.59
C SER A 230 -9.41 34.46 -0.25
N GLY A 231 -8.66 34.63 0.83
CA GLY A 231 -9.11 34.43 2.20
C GLY A 231 -8.71 33.15 2.92
N HIS A 232 -7.75 32.36 2.38
CA HIS A 232 -7.06 31.28 3.08
C HIS A 232 -5.58 31.29 2.72
N GLY A 233 -4.83 32.27 3.24
CA GLY A 233 -3.37 32.37 2.99
C GLY A 233 -2.98 32.67 1.55
N GLY A 234 -3.94 32.84 0.62
CA GLY A 234 -3.65 32.98 -0.79
C GLY A 234 -3.71 34.38 -1.36
N GLN A 235 -4.16 35.37 -0.59
CA GLN A 235 -4.34 36.75 -1.10
C GLN A 235 -3.05 37.44 -1.49
N GLY A 236 -1.93 37.05 -0.90
CA GLY A 236 -0.59 37.55 -1.22
C GLY A 236 0.26 36.59 -2.05
N SER A 237 -0.20 35.36 -2.30
CA SER A 237 0.53 34.35 -3.07
C SER A 237 0.67 34.76 -4.54
N LEU A 238 1.78 34.39 -5.16
CA LEU A 238 2.11 34.81 -6.51
C LEU A 238 2.60 33.63 -7.36
N TYR A 239 2.01 33.48 -8.55
CA TYR A 239 2.52 32.62 -9.62
C TYR A 239 3.15 33.46 -10.72
N LEU A 240 4.32 33.04 -11.23
CA LEU A 240 5.05 33.74 -12.26
C LEU A 240 5.52 32.79 -13.36
N ASP A 241 5.22 33.15 -14.62
CA ASP A 241 5.82 32.59 -15.83
C ASP A 241 7.06 33.39 -16.23
N VAL A 242 8.24 32.94 -15.87
CA VAL A 242 9.50 33.54 -16.28
C VAL A 242 9.97 32.93 -17.62
N LYS A 243 9.81 33.66 -18.67
CA LYS A 243 10.23 33.25 -20.04
C LYS A 243 11.72 33.48 -20.24
N SER A 244 12.31 32.68 -21.12
CA SER A 244 13.63 32.95 -21.71
C SER A 244 13.51 33.52 -23.13
N ARG A 245 14.63 33.79 -23.77
CA ARG A 245 14.63 34.19 -25.20
C ARG A 245 14.12 33.09 -26.11
N LYS A 246 14.31 31.82 -25.72
CA LYS A 246 14.02 30.61 -26.51
C LYS A 246 12.78 29.86 -26.10
N ALA A 247 12.38 29.97 -24.83
CA ALA A 247 11.29 29.21 -24.28
C ALA A 247 10.24 30.12 -23.64
N ARG A 248 8.98 29.86 -23.97
CA ARG A 248 7.80 30.54 -23.42
C ARG A 248 6.87 29.48 -22.80
N TRP A 249 6.19 29.86 -21.77
CA TRP A 249 5.14 29.04 -21.18
C TRP A 249 3.87 29.17 -22.02
N GLU A 250 3.30 28.04 -22.38
CA GLU A 250 2.06 27.93 -23.15
C GLU A 250 1.03 27.15 -22.34
N GLN A 251 -0.24 27.40 -22.57
CA GLN A 251 -1.33 26.65 -21.92
C GLN A 251 -1.47 25.27 -22.57
N THR A 252 -1.68 24.23 -21.75
CA THR A 252 -1.95 22.87 -22.24
C THR A 252 -3.36 22.76 -22.79
N SER A 253 -3.62 21.76 -23.64
CA SER A 253 -4.97 21.38 -24.06
C SER A 253 -5.71 20.51 -23.03
N ARG A 254 -5.01 20.02 -21.99
CA ARG A 254 -5.59 19.23 -20.90
C ARG A 254 -6.00 20.15 -19.76
N PRO A 255 -7.07 19.83 -19.03
CA PRO A 255 -7.40 20.56 -17.81
C PRO A 255 -6.28 20.41 -16.78
N GLY A 256 -6.18 21.39 -15.89
CA GLY A 256 -5.31 21.42 -14.74
C GLY A 256 -6.09 21.59 -13.44
N PHE A 257 -5.37 21.76 -12.36
CA PHE A 257 -5.94 22.11 -11.08
C PHE A 257 -6.43 23.56 -11.10
N ALA A 258 -7.54 23.84 -10.41
CA ALA A 258 -7.86 25.18 -9.91
C ALA A 258 -8.77 25.08 -8.69
N GLN A 259 -8.42 25.81 -7.65
CA GLN A 259 -9.27 25.93 -6.48
C GLN A 259 -10.35 26.99 -6.73
N ARG A 260 -11.45 26.60 -7.38
CA ARG A 260 -12.60 27.49 -7.68
C ARG A 260 -13.55 27.68 -6.50
N LYS A 261 -13.48 26.80 -5.50
CA LYS A 261 -14.37 26.74 -4.34
C LYS A 261 -13.58 26.48 -3.06
N ARG A 262 -14.13 26.88 -1.93
CA ARG A 262 -13.62 26.49 -0.60
C ARG A 262 -14.09 25.10 -0.20
N ILE A 263 -15.33 24.76 -0.57
CA ILE A 263 -15.99 23.50 -0.24
C ILE A 263 -16.46 22.85 -1.54
N TYR A 264 -16.14 21.59 -1.69
CA TYR A 264 -16.51 20.76 -2.83
C TYR A 264 -17.62 19.79 -2.44
N GLN A 265 -18.57 19.61 -3.35
CA GLN A 265 -19.58 18.57 -3.23
C GLN A 265 -19.04 17.23 -3.73
N ASP A 266 -19.78 16.15 -3.43
CA ASP A 266 -19.43 14.82 -3.97
C ASP A 266 -19.30 14.87 -5.50
N ASN A 267 -18.32 14.14 -6.05
CA ASN A 267 -18.01 14.09 -7.48
C ASN A 267 -17.49 15.40 -8.12
N GLU A 268 -17.14 16.41 -7.34
CA GLU A 268 -16.45 17.59 -7.86
C GLU A 268 -14.93 17.38 -7.82
N ASN A 269 -14.25 17.57 -8.95
CA ASN A 269 -12.81 17.34 -9.06
C ASN A 269 -12.07 18.66 -9.38
N PRO A 270 -11.24 19.19 -8.45
CA PRO A 270 -10.51 20.42 -8.67
C PRO A 270 -9.46 20.34 -9.80
N PHE A 271 -8.97 19.15 -10.14
CA PHE A 271 -7.99 18.92 -11.21
C PHE A 271 -8.61 18.99 -12.62
N LEU A 272 -9.91 19.15 -12.72
CA LEU A 272 -10.64 19.37 -13.98
C LEU A 272 -11.16 20.81 -14.14
N SER A 273 -10.84 21.70 -13.18
CA SER A 273 -11.45 23.04 -13.07
C SER A 273 -10.54 24.15 -13.58
N GLY A 274 -9.28 23.86 -13.83
CA GLY A 274 -8.25 24.82 -14.21
C GLY A 274 -7.51 24.47 -15.50
N THR A 275 -6.37 25.13 -15.67
CA THR A 275 -5.44 24.97 -16.79
C THR A 275 -4.05 24.60 -16.26
N ALA A 276 -3.20 24.10 -17.12
CA ALA A 276 -1.79 23.92 -16.81
C ALA A 276 -0.90 24.56 -17.87
N ARG A 277 0.34 24.84 -17.54
CA ARG A 277 1.33 25.47 -18.39
C ARG A 277 2.39 24.46 -18.80
N PHE A 278 2.97 24.60 -19.99
CA PHE A 278 4.11 23.80 -20.40
C PHE A 278 5.12 24.63 -21.18
N THR A 279 6.37 24.17 -21.21
CA THR A 279 7.41 24.74 -22.05
C THR A 279 8.41 23.68 -22.50
N LYS A 280 9.14 23.95 -23.58
CA LYS A 280 10.18 23.05 -24.09
C LYS A 280 11.40 23.06 -23.16
N THR A 281 12.05 21.91 -23.06
CA THR A 281 13.27 21.76 -22.25
C THR A 281 14.47 22.45 -22.91
N GLU A 282 15.41 22.92 -22.07
CA GLU A 282 16.67 23.55 -22.46
C GLU A 282 17.84 22.96 -21.66
N LYS A 283 18.93 22.59 -22.34
CA LYS A 283 20.10 21.96 -21.70
C LYS A 283 21.15 22.97 -21.19
N LYS A 284 21.18 24.18 -21.79
CA LYS A 284 22.24 25.16 -21.57
C LYS A 284 21.71 26.44 -20.91
N LYS A 285 22.39 27.55 -21.15
CA LYS A 285 22.03 28.89 -20.65
C LYS A 285 20.69 29.35 -21.25
N ASP A 286 20.05 30.31 -20.61
CA ASP A 286 18.79 30.92 -21.03
C ASP A 286 17.56 30.06 -20.72
N LYS A 287 17.37 29.74 -19.42
CA LYS A 287 16.30 28.89 -18.91
C LYS A 287 15.02 29.68 -18.64
N ALA A 288 13.89 29.04 -18.79
CA ALA A 288 12.59 29.51 -18.35
C ALA A 288 12.21 28.86 -17.00
N PHE A 289 11.45 29.58 -16.18
CA PHE A 289 11.02 29.12 -14.87
C PHE A 289 9.53 29.34 -14.68
N ALA A 290 8.89 28.46 -13.91
CA ALA A 290 7.60 28.71 -13.26
C ALA A 290 7.87 28.81 -11.76
N GLU A 291 7.32 29.85 -11.13
CA GLU A 291 7.61 30.18 -9.72
C GLU A 291 6.28 30.27 -8.95
N TRP A 292 6.23 29.59 -7.81
CA TRP A 292 5.11 29.60 -6.89
C TRP A 292 5.58 30.17 -5.54
N VAL A 293 5.18 31.39 -5.24
CA VAL A 293 5.53 32.11 -4.02
C VAL A 293 4.32 32.15 -3.09
N PRO A 294 4.29 31.34 -2.01
CA PRO A 294 3.16 31.30 -1.09
C PRO A 294 3.17 32.51 -0.15
N ASP A 295 1.98 32.93 0.27
CA ASP A 295 1.80 33.80 1.43
C ASP A 295 1.47 32.92 2.65
N ILE A 296 2.50 32.53 3.39
CA ILE A 296 2.41 31.57 4.50
C ILE A 296 1.72 32.26 5.71
N PRO A 297 0.62 31.68 6.24
CA PRO A 297 -0.15 32.34 7.32
C PRO A 297 0.57 32.38 8.65
N GLU A 298 1.42 31.38 8.94
CA GLU A 298 2.21 31.29 10.18
C GLU A 298 3.52 30.53 9.93
N THR A 299 4.58 30.91 10.64
CA THR A 299 5.85 30.17 10.55
C THR A 299 5.68 28.75 11.07
N GLY A 300 6.11 27.75 10.27
CA GLY A 300 5.94 26.34 10.64
C GLY A 300 6.43 25.39 9.57
N GLU A 301 6.20 24.10 9.80
CA GLU A 301 6.47 23.03 8.84
C GLU A 301 5.25 22.80 7.94
N TYR A 302 5.51 22.69 6.65
CA TYR A 302 4.51 22.45 5.61
C TYR A 302 5.01 21.38 4.65
N ALA A 303 4.21 20.38 4.41
CA ALA A 303 4.44 19.46 3.29
C ALA A 303 4.24 20.20 1.97
N VAL A 304 5.14 19.99 1.03
CA VAL A 304 5.09 20.58 -0.31
C VAL A 304 4.66 19.53 -1.31
N TYR A 305 3.60 19.83 -2.04
CA TYR A 305 3.08 18.99 -3.13
C TYR A 305 3.04 19.80 -4.42
N VAL A 306 3.43 19.16 -5.51
CA VAL A 306 3.33 19.74 -6.85
C VAL A 306 2.31 18.99 -7.68
N SER A 307 1.67 19.70 -8.62
CA SER A 307 0.87 19.10 -9.67
C SER A 307 1.38 19.48 -11.06
N TYR A 308 1.09 18.63 -12.02
CA TYR A 308 1.39 18.80 -13.43
C TYR A 308 0.51 17.89 -14.28
N GLN A 309 0.51 18.07 -15.58
CA GLN A 309 -0.08 17.12 -16.52
C GLN A 309 1.00 16.29 -17.19
N THR A 310 0.80 14.98 -17.28
CA THR A 310 1.63 14.11 -18.12
C THR A 310 1.25 14.35 -19.58
N LEU A 311 2.17 14.94 -20.34
CA LEU A 311 1.98 15.32 -21.74
C LEU A 311 2.81 14.42 -22.66
N PRO A 312 2.46 14.31 -23.96
CA PRO A 312 3.36 13.74 -24.94
C PRO A 312 4.71 14.46 -24.93
N GLY A 313 5.79 13.73 -24.71
CA GLY A 313 7.14 14.29 -24.60
C GLY A 313 7.50 14.85 -23.22
N SER A 314 6.71 14.63 -22.18
CA SER A 314 7.13 14.93 -20.78
C SER A 314 8.46 14.26 -20.47
N VAL A 315 9.33 14.99 -19.76
CA VAL A 315 10.64 14.48 -19.34
C VAL A 315 10.57 13.75 -18.00
N SER A 316 11.55 12.88 -17.74
CA SER A 316 11.64 12.13 -16.49
C SER A 316 12.54 12.79 -15.43
N ASP A 317 13.09 13.97 -15.73
CA ASP A 317 14.04 14.67 -14.87
C ASP A 317 13.68 16.17 -14.71
N ALA A 318 12.37 16.49 -14.68
CA ALA A 318 11.91 17.87 -14.45
C ALA A 318 12.46 18.39 -13.11
N LYS A 319 13.18 19.52 -13.18
CA LYS A 319 13.94 20.05 -12.04
C LYS A 319 13.10 21.02 -11.22
N TYR A 320 12.75 20.62 -10.00
CA TYR A 320 12.12 21.46 -8.99
C TYR A 320 13.12 21.89 -7.94
N LEU A 321 13.00 23.13 -7.48
CA LEU A 321 13.76 23.70 -6.36
C LEU A 321 12.74 24.18 -5.32
N VAL A 322 12.90 23.71 -4.10
CA VAL A 322 12.12 24.19 -2.95
C VAL A 322 13.03 25.06 -2.10
N PHE A 323 12.75 26.37 -2.09
CA PHE A 323 13.41 27.34 -1.22
C PHE A 323 12.68 27.38 0.12
N HIS A 324 13.38 27.23 1.22
CA HIS A 324 12.83 27.13 2.58
C HIS A 324 13.84 27.63 3.62
N ASN A 325 13.47 27.72 4.89
CA ASN A 325 14.35 28.23 5.94
C ASN A 325 15.70 27.51 6.07
N GLY A 326 15.77 26.24 5.70
CA GLY A 326 17.03 25.48 5.72
C GLY A 326 17.91 25.65 4.47
N GLY A 327 17.47 26.43 3.48
CA GLY A 327 18.18 26.62 2.22
C GLY A 327 17.38 26.22 0.98
N VAL A 328 17.98 25.45 0.08
CA VAL A 328 17.33 24.99 -1.15
C VAL A 328 17.47 23.48 -1.26
N THR A 329 16.35 22.79 -1.43
CA THR A 329 16.32 21.37 -1.76
C THR A 329 15.92 21.18 -3.23
N GLU A 330 16.72 20.42 -3.97
CA GLU A 330 16.51 20.17 -5.40
C GLU A 330 15.96 18.78 -5.63
N PHE A 331 14.94 18.69 -6.47
CA PHE A 331 14.29 17.44 -6.88
C PHE A 331 14.30 17.25 -8.39
N LYS A 332 14.33 15.98 -8.79
CA LYS A 332 13.88 15.53 -10.11
C LYS A 332 12.53 14.86 -9.98
N VAL A 333 11.58 15.32 -10.76
CA VAL A 333 10.24 14.76 -10.84
C VAL A 333 10.05 14.13 -12.22
N ASN A 334 9.63 12.89 -12.24
CA ASN A 334 9.32 12.18 -13.48
C ASN A 334 7.91 12.54 -13.95
N GLN A 335 7.80 13.54 -14.82
CA GLN A 335 6.52 13.99 -15.34
C GLN A 335 5.90 13.07 -16.41
N GLN A 336 6.56 11.96 -16.76
CA GLN A 336 5.99 10.92 -17.62
C GLN A 336 4.93 10.09 -16.91
N ILE A 337 4.87 10.16 -15.57
CA ILE A 337 3.95 9.46 -14.68
C ILE A 337 3.42 10.43 -13.61
N GLY A 338 2.34 10.08 -12.94
CA GLY A 338 1.82 10.83 -11.79
C GLY A 338 1.14 12.16 -12.11
N GLY A 339 0.86 12.48 -13.38
CA GLY A 339 0.19 13.73 -13.75
C GLY A 339 -1.29 13.75 -13.35
N GLY A 340 -1.79 14.93 -12.92
CA GLY A 340 -3.19 15.13 -12.52
C GLY A 340 -3.50 14.75 -11.09
N THR A 341 -2.49 14.76 -10.21
CA THR A 341 -2.64 14.55 -8.77
C THR A 341 -1.59 15.32 -7.98
N TRP A 342 -1.70 15.30 -6.65
CA TRP A 342 -0.68 15.83 -5.76
C TRP A 342 0.52 14.90 -5.64
N VAL A 343 1.70 15.36 -6.01
CA VAL A 343 2.98 14.66 -5.86
C VAL A 343 3.78 15.31 -4.74
N TYR A 344 4.02 14.56 -3.68
CA TYR A 344 4.76 15.00 -2.50
C TYR A 344 6.26 15.13 -2.80
N LEU A 345 6.87 16.24 -2.42
CA LEU A 345 8.32 16.48 -2.52
C LEU A 345 9.03 16.32 -1.17
N GLY A 346 8.48 16.90 -0.11
CA GLY A 346 9.08 16.92 1.22
C GLY A 346 8.30 17.82 2.17
N THR A 347 8.68 17.82 3.45
CA THR A 347 8.17 18.73 4.46
C THR A 347 9.28 19.69 4.87
N PHE A 348 9.00 21.00 4.85
CA PHE A 348 9.99 22.05 5.05
C PHE A 348 9.44 23.17 5.93
N THR A 349 10.34 23.87 6.62
CA THR A 349 9.98 25.05 7.42
C THR A 349 9.93 26.29 6.55
N PHE A 350 8.80 27.01 6.62
CA PHE A 350 8.60 28.29 5.96
C PHE A 350 8.30 29.38 6.99
N ASP A 351 8.77 30.60 6.72
CA ASP A 351 8.42 31.76 7.51
C ASP A 351 7.08 32.36 7.06
N LYS A 352 6.38 32.97 8.02
CA LYS A 352 5.15 33.71 7.77
C LYS A 352 5.34 34.80 6.72
N GLY A 353 4.33 34.91 5.87
CA GLY A 353 4.26 35.93 4.81
C GLY A 353 4.86 35.43 3.50
N ARG A 354 4.97 36.32 2.54
CA ARG A 354 5.58 36.08 1.25
C ARG A 354 7.06 36.45 1.27
N ASN A 355 7.92 35.49 1.01
CA ASN A 355 9.37 35.65 1.08
C ASN A 355 10.05 35.12 -0.19
N ASP A 356 11.11 35.79 -0.64
CA ASP A 356 11.92 35.37 -1.80
C ASP A 356 12.71 34.07 -1.54
N TYR A 357 12.83 33.68 -0.27
CA TYR A 357 13.47 32.44 0.17
C TYR A 357 12.47 31.36 0.62
N GLY A 358 11.17 31.55 0.36
CA GLY A 358 10.11 30.61 0.67
C GLY A 358 9.23 30.38 -0.55
N MET A 359 9.69 29.57 -1.54
CA MET A 359 8.98 29.37 -2.80
C MET A 359 9.35 28.03 -3.44
N VAL A 360 8.57 27.62 -4.42
CA VAL A 360 8.90 26.50 -5.32
C VAL A 360 9.17 27.02 -6.72
N VAL A 361 10.18 26.48 -7.36
CA VAL A 361 10.56 26.85 -8.74
C VAL A 361 10.68 25.59 -9.58
N LEU A 362 10.04 25.58 -10.74
CA LEU A 362 10.27 24.58 -11.80
C LEU A 362 11.13 25.19 -12.89
N SER A 363 12.28 24.60 -13.15
CA SER A 363 13.14 24.97 -14.28
C SER A 363 12.82 24.12 -15.52
N ASN A 364 12.89 24.71 -16.71
CA ASN A 364 12.87 23.94 -17.95
C ASN A 364 14.22 23.26 -18.26
N GLU A 365 15.16 23.27 -17.32
CA GLU A 365 16.42 22.53 -17.45
C GLU A 365 16.17 21.02 -17.44
N SER A 366 16.63 20.33 -18.48
CA SER A 366 16.58 18.87 -18.54
C SER A 366 17.72 18.34 -19.42
N LYS A 367 18.18 17.13 -19.10
CA LYS A 367 19.08 16.36 -19.98
C LYS A 367 18.31 15.75 -21.15
N GLU A 368 17.01 15.58 -21.03
CA GLU A 368 16.12 15.03 -22.03
C GLU A 368 15.56 16.15 -22.94
N LYS A 369 15.33 15.83 -24.21
CA LYS A 369 14.60 16.72 -25.12
C LYS A 369 13.12 16.43 -24.99
N GLY A 370 12.34 17.43 -24.58
CA GLY A 370 10.91 17.24 -24.34
C GLY A 370 10.24 18.50 -23.83
N VAL A 371 9.30 18.31 -22.91
CA VAL A 371 8.57 19.38 -22.24
C VAL A 371 8.53 19.17 -20.73
N VAL A 372 8.48 20.28 -20.00
CA VAL A 372 8.09 20.32 -18.58
C VAL A 372 6.72 20.97 -18.45
N CYS A 373 5.93 20.51 -17.50
CA CYS A 373 4.59 21.02 -17.24
C CYS A 373 4.51 21.58 -15.81
N ALA A 374 3.89 22.74 -15.67
CA ALA A 374 3.63 23.46 -14.43
C ALA A 374 2.10 23.58 -14.23
N ASP A 375 1.63 23.36 -13.01
CA ASP A 375 0.22 23.51 -12.63
C ASP A 375 0.19 24.19 -11.25
N ALA A 376 -0.32 23.57 -10.21
CA ALA A 376 -0.38 24.13 -8.87
C ALA A 376 0.71 23.58 -7.94
N VAL A 377 1.03 24.34 -6.89
CA VAL A 377 1.82 23.91 -5.74
C VAL A 377 1.00 24.13 -4.47
N ARG A 378 0.93 23.09 -3.65
CA ARG A 378 0.25 23.11 -2.35
C ARG A 378 1.26 23.01 -1.21
N PHE A 379 1.11 23.87 -0.22
CA PHE A 379 1.86 23.92 1.02
C PHE A 379 0.91 23.61 2.18
N GLY A 380 1.17 22.56 2.92
CA GLY A 380 0.37 22.14 4.08
C GLY A 380 -0.76 21.17 3.77
N GLY A 381 -1.25 20.52 4.82
CA GLY A 381 -2.33 19.52 4.77
C GLY A 381 -3.71 20.13 4.66
N GLY A 382 -3.98 21.15 5.46
CA GLY A 382 -5.25 21.88 5.48
C GLY A 382 -6.39 21.17 6.20
N MET A 383 -7.54 21.85 6.20
CA MET A 383 -8.80 21.33 6.72
C MET A 383 -9.54 20.51 5.67
N GLY A 384 -10.39 19.57 6.12
CA GLY A 384 -11.31 18.86 5.25
C GLY A 384 -12.23 19.83 4.52
N ASN A 385 -12.35 19.65 3.21
CA ASN A 385 -13.10 20.56 2.34
C ASN A 385 -14.13 19.86 1.44
N ILE A 386 -14.40 18.59 1.68
CA ILE A 386 -15.45 17.85 0.99
C ILE A 386 -16.70 17.84 1.87
N ALA A 387 -17.82 18.30 1.32
CA ALA A 387 -19.08 18.34 2.03
C ALA A 387 -19.87 17.03 1.85
N ARG A 388 -20.42 16.55 2.96
CA ARG A 388 -21.39 15.47 3.03
C ARG A 388 -22.52 15.92 3.97
N GLY A 389 -23.78 15.57 3.66
CA GLY A 389 -24.92 16.05 4.46
C GLY A 389 -24.97 17.59 4.61
N GLY A 390 -24.46 18.32 3.61
CA GLY A 390 -24.46 19.79 3.62
C GLY A 390 -23.33 20.44 4.43
N GLN A 391 -22.44 19.68 5.07
CA GLN A 391 -21.34 20.21 5.90
C GLN A 391 -20.04 19.40 5.72
N THR A 392 -18.90 20.07 5.94
CA THR A 392 -17.59 19.40 5.98
C THR A 392 -17.40 18.66 7.30
N SER A 393 -16.34 17.86 7.39
CA SER A 393 -15.97 17.15 8.61
C SER A 393 -15.69 18.06 9.82
N GLY A 394 -15.30 19.31 9.56
CA GLY A 394 -14.83 20.24 10.58
C GLY A 394 -13.44 19.90 11.16
N LEU A 395 -12.78 18.86 10.64
CA LEU A 395 -11.49 18.38 11.10
C LEU A 395 -10.38 18.65 10.07
N PRO A 396 -9.11 18.67 10.50
CA PRO A 396 -7.97 18.62 9.59
C PRO A 396 -8.03 17.40 8.66
N ARG A 397 -7.59 17.58 7.42
CA ARG A 397 -7.70 16.55 6.37
C ARG A 397 -6.97 15.25 6.72
N TYR A 398 -5.86 15.31 7.45
CA TYR A 398 -5.14 14.09 7.86
C TYR A 398 -5.95 13.18 8.80
N LEU A 399 -7.00 13.70 9.43
CA LEU A 399 -7.92 12.92 10.26
C LEU A 399 -9.06 12.29 9.47
N GLU A 400 -9.32 12.77 8.26
CA GLU A 400 -10.37 12.24 7.40
C GLU A 400 -10.01 10.90 6.77
N GLY A 401 -11.02 10.14 6.38
CA GLY A 401 -10.89 8.93 5.60
C GLY A 401 -10.29 9.16 4.20
N ALA A 402 -9.76 8.11 3.62
CA ALA A 402 -9.11 8.14 2.32
C ALA A 402 -10.04 8.58 1.18
N ARG A 403 -11.35 8.37 1.32
CA ARG A 403 -12.36 8.75 0.33
C ARG A 403 -12.31 10.25 0.01
N TYR A 404 -12.20 11.08 1.02
CA TYR A 404 -12.22 12.54 0.87
C TYR A 404 -10.89 13.06 0.34
N PHE A 405 -9.78 12.48 0.80
CA PHE A 405 -8.47 12.81 0.27
C PHE A 405 -8.32 12.39 -1.21
N ALA A 406 -8.84 11.23 -1.60
CA ALA A 406 -8.80 10.77 -2.99
C ALA A 406 -9.54 11.76 -3.93
N GLN A 407 -10.71 12.26 -3.52
CA GLN A 407 -11.41 13.30 -4.26
C GLN A 407 -10.56 14.58 -4.35
N TRP A 408 -10.03 15.05 -3.22
CA TRP A 408 -9.18 16.24 -3.16
C TRP A 408 -7.88 16.10 -3.97
N ALA A 409 -7.36 14.88 -4.07
CA ALA A 409 -6.17 14.55 -4.85
C ALA A 409 -6.45 14.27 -6.34
N GLY A 410 -7.65 14.56 -6.83
CA GLY A 410 -7.97 14.49 -8.25
C GLY A 410 -8.30 13.09 -8.78
N MET A 411 -8.51 12.10 -7.91
CA MET A 411 -8.91 10.78 -8.37
C MET A 411 -10.27 10.84 -9.10
N PRO A 412 -10.47 10.01 -10.15
CA PRO A 412 -11.78 9.93 -10.81
C PRO A 412 -12.86 9.37 -9.87
N TYR A 413 -14.10 9.79 -10.05
CA TYR A 413 -15.21 9.40 -9.20
C TYR A 413 -15.35 7.88 -8.96
N PRO A 414 -15.21 6.99 -9.97
CA PRO A 414 -15.30 5.55 -9.75
C PRO A 414 -14.26 4.99 -8.76
N VAL A 415 -13.15 5.71 -8.50
CA VAL A 415 -12.12 5.30 -7.53
C VAL A 415 -12.64 5.45 -6.10
N TYR A 416 -13.34 6.56 -5.79
CA TYR A 416 -13.78 6.89 -4.42
C TYR A 416 -15.30 6.90 -4.20
N GLY A 417 -16.10 6.87 -5.25
CA GLY A 417 -17.57 6.92 -5.21
C GLY A 417 -18.25 5.65 -5.71
N GLY A 418 -17.72 4.48 -5.40
CA GLY A 418 -18.25 3.21 -5.89
C GLY A 418 -19.66 2.87 -5.41
N TYR A 419 -20.10 3.51 -4.33
CA TYR A 419 -21.47 3.42 -3.80
C TYR A 419 -22.30 4.69 -4.08
N GLU A 420 -21.87 5.52 -5.04
CA GLU A 420 -22.61 6.69 -5.53
C GLU A 420 -23.01 7.67 -4.41
N GLY A 421 -22.15 7.87 -3.42
CA GLY A 421 -22.42 8.73 -2.28
C GLY A 421 -23.46 8.20 -1.29
N LYS A 422 -23.87 6.94 -1.39
CA LYS A 422 -24.86 6.31 -0.49
C LYS A 422 -24.24 5.59 0.71
N ASN A 423 -22.95 5.30 0.66
CA ASN A 423 -22.26 4.56 1.71
C ASN A 423 -20.77 4.92 1.74
N ASP A 424 -20.45 6.01 2.41
CA ASP A 424 -19.08 6.52 2.50
C ASP A 424 -18.15 5.56 3.26
N MET A 425 -18.67 4.78 4.22
CA MET A 425 -17.88 3.77 4.93
C MET A 425 -17.34 2.72 3.97
N ASN A 426 -18.20 2.14 3.15
CA ASN A 426 -17.78 1.13 2.16
C ASN A 426 -16.92 1.74 1.05
N ASP A 427 -17.19 2.97 0.64
CA ASP A 427 -16.33 3.71 -0.27
C ASP A 427 -14.94 3.90 0.34
N ASP A 428 -14.85 4.30 1.62
CA ASP A 428 -13.57 4.51 2.31
C ASP A 428 -12.78 3.21 2.47
N ILE A 429 -13.42 2.08 2.74
CA ILE A 429 -12.76 0.76 2.80
C ILE A 429 -12.12 0.39 1.44
N ASN A 430 -12.83 0.66 0.35
CA ASN A 430 -12.38 0.25 -0.99
C ASN A 430 -11.41 1.25 -1.64
N VAL A 431 -11.56 2.54 -1.34
CA VAL A 431 -10.80 3.60 -2.00
C VAL A 431 -9.30 3.48 -1.80
N ARG A 432 -8.87 3.00 -0.65
CA ARG A 432 -7.43 2.84 -0.34
C ARG A 432 -6.74 1.97 -1.40
N SER A 433 -7.30 0.80 -1.66
CA SER A 433 -6.82 -0.11 -2.71
C SER A 433 -7.05 0.43 -4.12
N ARG A 434 -8.22 1.02 -4.39
CA ARG A 434 -8.54 1.56 -5.71
C ARG A 434 -7.66 2.76 -6.08
N THR A 435 -7.32 3.61 -5.11
CA THR A 435 -6.38 4.72 -5.32
C THR A 435 -5.00 4.18 -5.70
N VAL A 436 -4.49 3.17 -4.98
CA VAL A 436 -3.21 2.54 -5.34
C VAL A 436 -3.27 1.93 -6.74
N ASN A 437 -4.35 1.26 -7.09
CA ASN A 437 -4.51 0.68 -8.43
C ASN A 437 -4.56 1.76 -9.51
N TYR A 438 -5.30 2.84 -9.31
CA TYR A 438 -5.37 3.94 -10.27
C TYR A 438 -4.03 4.66 -10.42
N LEU A 439 -3.33 4.92 -9.32
CA LEU A 439 -1.98 5.49 -9.38
C LEU A 439 -1.00 4.55 -10.10
N ALA A 440 -1.16 3.22 -9.92
CA ALA A 440 -0.31 2.19 -10.53
C ALA A 440 -0.70 1.84 -11.98
N GLY A 441 -1.91 2.16 -12.42
CA GLY A 441 -2.41 1.77 -13.75
C GLY A 441 -1.48 2.22 -14.88
N LYS A 442 -1.29 1.39 -15.90
CA LYS A 442 -0.30 1.50 -16.98
C LYS A 442 1.17 1.30 -16.56
N SER A 443 1.41 1.02 -15.27
CA SER A 443 2.76 0.66 -14.83
C SER A 443 3.07 -0.82 -15.12
N LEU A 444 4.34 -1.18 -14.93
CA LEU A 444 4.80 -2.57 -15.01
C LEU A 444 4.02 -3.51 -14.05
N PHE A 445 3.55 -3.00 -12.92
CA PHE A 445 2.86 -3.78 -11.88
C PHE A 445 1.34 -3.81 -12.01
N ASN A 446 0.78 -2.90 -12.82
CA ASN A 446 -0.64 -2.87 -13.16
C ASN A 446 -0.85 -2.49 -14.64
N PRO A 447 -0.41 -3.34 -15.59
CA PRO A 447 -0.31 -2.97 -17.01
C PRO A 447 -1.66 -2.88 -17.73
N THR A 448 -2.71 -3.46 -17.19
CA THR A 448 -4.00 -3.62 -17.86
C THR A 448 -5.04 -2.57 -17.49
N GLU A 449 -4.84 -1.87 -16.37
CA GLU A 449 -5.76 -0.81 -15.93
C GLU A 449 -5.29 0.58 -16.36
N GLU A 450 -6.24 1.48 -16.59
CA GLU A 450 -5.96 2.89 -16.81
C GLU A 450 -5.45 3.54 -15.52
N GLY A 451 -4.51 4.49 -15.62
CA GLY A 451 -4.00 5.19 -14.46
C GLY A 451 -2.80 6.07 -14.72
N LEU A 452 -2.07 6.37 -13.67
CA LEU A 452 -1.02 7.39 -13.65
C LEU A 452 0.41 6.84 -13.80
N GLY A 453 0.58 5.52 -13.94
CA GLY A 453 1.86 4.89 -14.28
C GLY A 453 2.85 4.72 -13.14
N ILE A 454 2.49 4.96 -11.87
CA ILE A 454 3.41 4.87 -10.73
C ILE A 454 3.67 3.39 -10.39
N PRO A 455 4.92 2.90 -10.45
CA PRO A 455 5.21 1.48 -10.36
C PRO A 455 5.33 0.99 -8.90
N PHE A 456 4.22 0.88 -8.18
CA PHE A 456 4.21 0.32 -6.83
C PHE A 456 4.62 -1.15 -6.83
N GLU A 457 5.47 -1.52 -5.89
CA GLU A 457 5.98 -2.88 -5.73
C GLU A 457 5.23 -3.68 -4.67
N MET A 458 4.63 -2.98 -3.71
CA MET A 458 3.80 -3.56 -2.66
C MET A 458 2.86 -2.53 -2.06
N SER A 459 1.88 -3.03 -1.33
CA SER A 459 1.08 -2.21 -0.42
C SER A 459 0.93 -2.87 0.96
N MET A 460 0.77 -2.06 2.00
CA MET A 460 0.55 -2.52 3.37
C MET A 460 -0.45 -1.61 4.08
N ALA A 461 -1.43 -2.22 4.72
CA ALA A 461 -2.32 -1.57 5.66
C ALA A 461 -1.86 -1.86 7.09
N LEU A 462 -1.75 -0.85 7.93
CA LEU A 462 -1.55 -1.01 9.36
C LEU A 462 -2.86 -0.74 10.10
N HIS A 463 -3.36 -1.77 10.76
CA HIS A 463 -4.58 -1.77 11.54
C HIS A 463 -4.32 -2.21 12.98
N SER A 464 -5.33 -2.13 13.82
CA SER A 464 -5.40 -2.82 15.09
C SER A 464 -6.71 -3.59 15.19
N ASP A 465 -6.61 -4.83 15.66
CA ASP A 465 -7.73 -5.78 15.70
C ASP A 465 -8.62 -5.56 16.95
N ALA A 466 -9.76 -6.24 16.97
CA ALA A 466 -10.64 -6.37 18.10
C ALA A 466 -10.44 -7.72 18.79
N GLY A 467 -10.59 -7.76 20.10
CA GLY A 467 -10.46 -8.95 20.92
C GLY A 467 -9.80 -8.65 22.26
N PHE A 468 -10.07 -9.47 23.26
CA PHE A 468 -9.48 -9.30 24.58
C PHE A 468 -9.20 -10.67 25.24
N SER A 469 -8.22 -10.72 26.12
CA SER A 469 -7.97 -11.82 27.02
C SER A 469 -8.57 -11.50 28.39
N LYS A 470 -9.24 -12.49 29.00
CA LYS A 470 -9.77 -12.36 30.36
C LYS A 470 -8.66 -12.37 31.42
N GLU A 471 -7.56 -13.04 31.12
CA GLU A 471 -6.36 -13.13 31.97
C GLU A 471 -5.36 -11.99 31.70
N ASP A 472 -5.75 -10.98 30.92
CA ASP A 472 -4.88 -9.86 30.49
C ASP A 472 -3.59 -10.32 29.79
N GLU A 473 -3.68 -11.40 29.00
CA GLU A 473 -2.59 -11.88 28.17
C GLU A 473 -2.47 -11.08 26.87
N ILE A 474 -1.26 -11.04 26.31
CA ILE A 474 -1.00 -10.38 25.03
C ILE A 474 -1.70 -11.12 23.89
N ILE A 475 -2.56 -10.44 23.15
CA ILE A 475 -3.19 -10.94 21.93
C ILE A 475 -2.16 -10.97 20.77
N GLY A 476 -1.39 -9.91 20.59
CA GLY A 476 -0.30 -9.82 19.61
C GLY A 476 -0.74 -9.58 18.17
N THR A 477 0.16 -9.90 17.23
CA THR A 477 0.07 -9.48 15.82
C THR A 477 -0.50 -10.56 14.91
N LEU A 478 -1.45 -10.16 14.04
CA LEU A 478 -2.07 -10.97 12.98
C LEU A 478 -1.73 -10.40 11.61
N GLY A 479 -1.44 -11.25 10.63
CA GLY A 479 -1.30 -10.87 9.22
C GLY A 479 -2.43 -11.41 8.37
N ILE A 480 -2.94 -10.59 7.44
CA ILE A 480 -4.01 -10.99 6.54
C ILE A 480 -3.56 -10.80 5.09
N TYR A 481 -3.79 -11.80 4.27
CA TYR A 481 -3.50 -11.77 2.83
C TYR A 481 -4.59 -12.53 2.06
N THR A 482 -4.59 -12.45 0.72
CA THR A 482 -5.54 -13.18 -0.15
C THR A 482 -4.81 -13.90 -1.27
N THR A 483 -4.96 -15.23 -1.36
CA THR A 483 -4.49 -16.01 -2.50
C THR A 483 -5.62 -16.48 -3.43
N ASN A 484 -6.83 -16.62 -2.91
CA ASN A 484 -7.99 -17.15 -3.64
C ASN A 484 -8.80 -16.05 -4.33
N PHE A 485 -8.15 -15.26 -5.18
CA PHE A 485 -8.79 -14.21 -5.98
C PHE A 485 -8.10 -14.11 -7.34
N ASN A 486 -8.85 -13.83 -8.40
CA ASN A 486 -8.34 -13.67 -9.76
C ASN A 486 -7.41 -14.84 -10.17
N ASN A 487 -7.89 -16.09 -10.02
CA ASN A 487 -7.14 -17.31 -10.31
C ASN A 487 -5.75 -17.40 -9.64
N GLY A 488 -5.58 -16.77 -8.47
CA GLY A 488 -4.33 -16.74 -7.72
C GLY A 488 -3.28 -15.80 -8.31
N ARG A 489 -3.68 -14.85 -9.16
CA ARG A 489 -2.77 -13.90 -9.82
C ARG A 489 -3.07 -12.47 -9.45
N LEU A 490 -2.02 -11.66 -9.36
CA LEU A 490 -2.04 -10.20 -9.34
C LEU A 490 -2.12 -9.65 -10.78
N HIS A 491 -2.32 -8.37 -10.97
CA HIS A 491 -2.58 -7.77 -12.28
C HIS A 491 -1.41 -7.92 -13.27
N ALA A 492 -0.18 -7.93 -12.80
CA ALA A 492 1.01 -8.21 -13.62
C ALA A 492 1.27 -9.72 -13.85
N GLY A 493 0.32 -10.60 -13.47
CA GLY A 493 0.49 -12.04 -13.59
C GLY A 493 1.27 -12.70 -12.44
N THR A 494 1.78 -11.92 -11.49
CA THR A 494 2.50 -12.40 -10.30
C THR A 494 1.61 -13.28 -9.44
N ASP A 495 2.18 -14.34 -8.88
CA ASP A 495 1.49 -15.25 -7.95
C ASP A 495 1.11 -14.51 -6.66
N ARG A 496 -0.14 -14.64 -6.21
CA ARG A 496 -0.63 -14.01 -4.96
C ARG A 496 0.02 -14.55 -3.69
N HIS A 497 0.76 -15.66 -3.75
CA HIS A 497 1.58 -16.11 -2.62
C HIS A 497 2.69 -15.11 -2.26
N ALA A 498 3.06 -14.19 -3.16
CA ALA A 498 3.90 -13.05 -2.83
C ALA A 498 3.35 -12.20 -1.67
N SER A 499 2.03 -12.07 -1.56
CA SER A 499 1.36 -11.39 -0.43
C SER A 499 1.50 -12.18 0.88
N ARG A 500 1.47 -13.52 0.83
CA ARG A 500 1.74 -14.38 1.98
C ARG A 500 3.18 -14.21 2.47
N ASP A 501 4.14 -14.23 1.54
CA ASP A 501 5.56 -14.06 1.87
C ASP A 501 5.83 -12.70 2.53
N LEU A 502 5.24 -11.63 1.98
CA LEU A 502 5.29 -10.30 2.58
C LEU A 502 4.73 -10.31 4.02
N SER A 503 3.54 -10.88 4.21
CA SER A 503 2.90 -10.97 5.53
C SER A 503 3.73 -11.77 6.53
N ASP A 504 4.30 -12.92 6.11
CA ASP A 504 5.16 -13.77 6.95
C ASP A 504 6.43 -13.02 7.41
N ILE A 505 7.12 -12.34 6.49
CA ILE A 505 8.34 -11.59 6.79
C ILE A 505 8.04 -10.46 7.79
N LEU A 506 6.95 -9.71 7.58
CA LEU A 506 6.52 -8.63 8.49
C LEU A 506 6.25 -9.15 9.90
N LEU A 507 5.44 -10.20 10.04
CA LEU A 507 5.11 -10.75 11.35
C LEU A 507 6.33 -11.32 12.08
N THR A 508 7.21 -12.00 11.36
CA THR A 508 8.45 -12.57 11.92
C THR A 508 9.35 -11.48 12.47
N GLN A 509 9.53 -10.39 11.71
CA GLN A 509 10.38 -9.28 12.15
C GLN A 509 9.76 -8.54 13.34
N LEU A 510 8.44 -8.30 13.32
CA LEU A 510 7.72 -7.68 14.43
C LEU A 510 7.88 -8.49 15.71
N GLN A 511 7.55 -9.78 15.68
CA GLN A 511 7.66 -10.65 16.85
C GLN A 511 9.08 -10.65 17.41
N ARG A 512 10.09 -10.82 16.55
CA ARG A 512 11.49 -10.85 16.97
C ARG A 512 11.93 -9.55 17.64
N ASP A 513 11.65 -8.40 17.01
CA ASP A 513 12.12 -7.12 17.52
C ASP A 513 11.38 -6.71 18.80
N ILE A 514 10.07 -6.98 18.89
CA ILE A 514 9.28 -6.68 20.10
C ILE A 514 9.74 -7.55 21.27
N ARG A 515 9.86 -8.87 21.08
CA ARG A 515 10.34 -9.79 22.12
C ARG A 515 11.72 -9.40 22.64
N SER A 516 12.65 -9.11 21.73
CA SER A 516 14.02 -8.76 22.11
C SER A 516 14.15 -7.40 22.80
N THR A 517 13.29 -6.44 22.47
CA THR A 517 13.37 -5.08 23.02
C THR A 517 12.64 -4.95 24.36
N PHE A 518 11.47 -5.57 24.49
CA PHE A 518 10.59 -5.38 25.65
C PHE A 518 10.60 -6.57 26.64
N ASN A 519 11.29 -7.64 26.29
CA ASN A 519 11.34 -8.88 27.07
C ASN A 519 9.93 -9.40 27.42
N VAL A 520 9.02 -9.38 26.44
CA VAL A 520 7.63 -9.86 26.55
C VAL A 520 7.42 -11.03 25.61
N ASP A 521 6.53 -11.95 25.97
CA ASP A 521 6.13 -13.03 25.08
C ASP A 521 5.07 -12.53 24.08
N TRP A 522 5.55 -11.78 23.08
CA TRP A 522 4.69 -11.23 22.03
C TRP A 522 4.17 -12.33 21.12
N THR A 523 2.86 -12.49 21.11
CA THR A 523 2.20 -13.56 20.36
C THR A 523 2.23 -13.27 18.87
N ARG A 524 2.78 -14.23 18.10
CA ARG A 524 2.54 -14.30 16.66
C ARG A 524 1.24 -15.06 16.43
N ARG A 525 0.27 -14.37 15.87
CA ARG A 525 -1.00 -14.97 15.45
C ARG A 525 -0.89 -15.53 14.02
N SER A 526 -1.98 -16.09 13.53
CA SER A 526 -2.05 -16.73 12.21
C SER A 526 -1.72 -15.78 11.05
N LEU A 527 -1.35 -16.38 9.94
CA LEU A 527 -1.30 -15.75 8.61
C LEU A 527 -2.64 -16.00 7.90
N TRP A 528 -3.65 -15.17 8.15
CA TRP A 528 -4.99 -15.41 7.62
C TRP A 528 -5.09 -15.18 6.11
N ASN A 529 -5.43 -16.24 5.40
CA ASN A 529 -5.85 -16.15 3.99
C ASN A 529 -7.34 -15.81 3.95
N ARG A 530 -7.66 -14.52 3.87
CA ARG A 530 -9.04 -14.01 3.92
C ARG A 530 -9.29 -12.99 2.81
N ASN A 531 -10.52 -12.96 2.32
CA ASN A 531 -10.94 -12.15 1.18
C ASN A 531 -11.39 -10.74 1.63
N TYR A 532 -10.47 -9.97 2.20
CA TYR A 532 -10.71 -8.54 2.54
C TYR A 532 -10.42 -7.64 1.33
N SER A 533 -11.10 -6.49 1.26
CA SER A 533 -10.90 -5.53 0.16
C SER A 533 -9.45 -5.08 0.03
N GLU A 534 -8.79 -4.78 1.14
CA GLU A 534 -7.42 -4.28 1.19
C GLU A 534 -6.34 -5.32 0.87
N THR A 535 -6.70 -6.61 0.80
CA THR A 535 -5.78 -7.68 0.39
C THR A 535 -6.16 -8.32 -0.95
N ARG A 536 -7.44 -8.19 -1.35
CA ARG A 536 -7.97 -8.72 -2.61
C ARG A 536 -7.81 -7.76 -3.77
N LEU A 537 -8.17 -6.47 -3.56
CA LEU A 537 -8.25 -5.47 -4.63
C LEU A 537 -6.89 -4.97 -5.12
N PRO A 538 -5.85 -4.79 -4.28
CA PRO A 538 -4.59 -4.25 -4.80
C PRO A 538 -4.01 -5.09 -5.94
N ALA A 539 -3.54 -4.39 -6.97
CA ALA A 539 -2.89 -4.97 -8.14
C ALA A 539 -1.52 -5.59 -7.82
N VAL A 540 -0.93 -5.21 -6.69
CA VAL A 540 0.41 -5.56 -6.22
C VAL A 540 0.35 -6.43 -4.97
N PRO A 541 1.44 -7.11 -4.56
CA PRO A 541 1.50 -7.83 -3.29
C PRO A 541 1.06 -6.94 -2.13
N SER A 542 0.10 -7.44 -1.35
CA SER A 542 -0.56 -6.65 -0.31
C SER A 542 -0.85 -7.46 0.95
N THR A 543 -0.80 -6.80 2.10
CA THR A 543 -1.15 -7.39 3.38
C THR A 543 -1.77 -6.35 4.32
N ILE A 544 -2.66 -6.82 5.20
CA ILE A 544 -3.05 -6.10 6.40
C ILE A 544 -2.21 -6.64 7.56
N VAL A 545 -1.62 -5.75 8.33
CA VAL A 545 -0.99 -6.06 9.62
C VAL A 545 -1.91 -5.53 10.70
N GLU A 546 -2.58 -6.44 11.38
CA GLU A 546 -3.29 -6.17 12.64
C GLU A 546 -2.26 -6.21 13.75
N LEU A 547 -1.70 -5.05 14.08
CA LEU A 547 -0.52 -4.94 14.92
C LEU A 547 -0.72 -5.55 16.31
N LEU A 548 -1.87 -5.25 16.91
CA LEU A 548 -2.27 -5.65 18.26
C LEU A 548 -3.78 -5.51 18.40
N SER A 549 -4.34 -5.91 19.52
CA SER A 549 -5.76 -5.65 19.81
C SER A 549 -5.94 -4.34 20.58
N HIS A 550 -6.66 -3.37 19.95
CA HIS A 550 -7.01 -2.11 20.62
C HIS A 550 -8.08 -2.26 21.71
N GLN A 551 -8.65 -3.46 21.89
CA GLN A 551 -9.59 -3.79 22.95
C GLN A 551 -8.92 -4.50 24.13
N ASN A 552 -7.64 -4.88 24.02
CA ASN A 552 -6.91 -5.62 25.02
C ASN A 552 -5.96 -4.72 25.82
N PHE A 553 -6.10 -4.69 27.14
CA PHE A 553 -5.33 -3.78 27.99
C PHE A 553 -3.82 -4.10 27.93
N ALA A 554 -3.43 -5.39 27.97
CA ALA A 554 -2.03 -5.79 27.90
C ALA A 554 -1.35 -5.31 26.61
N ASP A 555 -2.03 -5.43 25.46
CA ASP A 555 -1.54 -4.93 24.18
C ASP A 555 -1.43 -3.41 24.17
N MET A 556 -2.48 -2.71 24.63
CA MET A 556 -2.55 -1.24 24.57
C MET A 556 -1.61 -0.56 25.56
N ARG A 557 -1.27 -1.20 26.67
CA ARG A 557 -0.25 -0.71 27.60
C ARG A 557 1.11 -0.55 26.92
N LEU A 558 1.50 -1.51 26.08
CA LEU A 558 2.68 -1.41 25.23
C LEU A 558 2.42 -0.46 24.05
N GLY A 559 1.26 -0.58 23.43
CA GLY A 559 0.90 0.19 22.25
C GLY A 559 0.93 1.72 22.43
N HIS A 560 0.76 2.23 23.63
CA HIS A 560 0.91 3.65 23.93
C HIS A 560 2.35 4.09 24.21
N ASP A 561 3.28 3.16 24.41
CA ASP A 561 4.69 3.47 24.64
C ASP A 561 5.36 3.99 23.35
N PRO A 562 5.96 5.19 23.36
CA PRO A 562 6.68 5.73 22.19
C PRO A 562 7.84 4.82 21.71
N ASN A 563 8.54 4.13 22.62
CA ASN A 563 9.61 3.19 22.26
C ASN A 563 9.03 1.95 21.55
N PHE A 564 7.85 1.50 21.95
CA PHE A 564 7.16 0.43 21.25
C PHE A 564 6.77 0.87 19.82
N LYS A 565 6.24 2.08 19.67
CA LYS A 565 5.90 2.63 18.35
C LYS A 565 7.12 2.74 17.44
N PHE A 566 8.23 3.24 17.96
CA PHE A 566 9.49 3.29 17.23
C PHE A 566 9.98 1.88 16.85
N THR A 567 9.96 0.92 17.79
CA THR A 567 10.40 -0.45 17.55
C THR A 567 9.56 -1.14 16.48
N VAL A 568 8.24 -0.94 16.50
CA VAL A 568 7.32 -1.43 15.46
C VAL A 568 7.64 -0.80 14.11
N GLY A 569 7.75 0.53 14.04
CA GLY A 569 8.13 1.24 12.80
C GLY A 569 9.43 0.71 12.22
N ARG A 570 10.45 0.52 13.06
CA ARG A 570 11.75 -0.05 12.66
C ARG A 570 11.65 -1.51 12.22
N ALA A 571 10.84 -2.32 12.88
CA ALA A 571 10.64 -3.73 12.50
C ALA A 571 9.94 -3.84 11.13
N LEU A 572 8.90 -3.04 10.91
CA LEU A 572 8.21 -2.97 9.61
C LEU A 572 9.16 -2.48 8.50
N TYR A 573 9.96 -1.44 8.78
CA TYR A 573 10.99 -0.96 7.85
C TYR A 573 11.98 -2.07 7.45
N LYS A 574 12.55 -2.79 8.41
CA LYS A 574 13.48 -3.91 8.14
C LYS A 574 12.83 -4.99 7.28
N ALA A 575 11.58 -5.36 7.59
CA ALA A 575 10.85 -6.38 6.87
C ALA A 575 10.55 -5.97 5.42
N ILE A 576 10.11 -4.73 5.20
CA ILE A 576 9.86 -4.17 3.87
C ILE A 576 11.16 -4.11 3.07
N LEU A 577 12.26 -3.63 3.68
CA LEU A 577 13.57 -3.61 3.05
C LEU A 577 14.00 -5.02 2.63
N GLN A 578 13.89 -6.01 3.54
CA GLN A 578 14.22 -7.41 3.25
C GLN A 578 13.38 -7.97 2.11
N TYR A 579 12.07 -7.73 2.14
CA TYR A 579 11.14 -8.20 1.11
C TYR A 579 11.48 -7.62 -0.27
N ILE A 580 11.57 -6.30 -0.39
CA ILE A 580 11.83 -5.62 -1.67
C ILE A 580 13.21 -5.95 -2.21
N CYS A 581 14.26 -5.87 -1.40
CA CYS A 581 15.63 -6.18 -1.85
C CYS A 581 15.75 -7.62 -2.34
N SER A 582 15.04 -8.57 -1.74
CA SER A 582 15.05 -9.97 -2.19
C SER A 582 14.46 -10.17 -3.58
N GLN A 583 13.58 -9.29 -4.02
CA GLN A 583 12.94 -9.35 -5.34
C GLN A 583 13.87 -8.81 -6.45
N HIS A 584 14.81 -7.96 -6.10
CA HIS A 584 15.70 -7.29 -7.06
C HIS A 584 17.12 -7.89 -7.11
N GLY A 585 17.48 -8.79 -6.23
CA GLY A 585 18.78 -9.46 -6.16
C GLY A 585 19.65 -8.92 -5.09
#